data_7649e43cede7079d6bc9ab7fcf42b4d2
#
_entry.id   7649e43cede7079d6bc9ab7fcf42b4d2
#
_cell.length_a   1.000
_cell.length_b   1.000
_cell.length_c   1.000
_cell.angle_alpha   90.00
_cell.angle_beta   90.00
_cell.angle_gamma   90.00
#
_symmetry.space_group_name_H-M   'P 1'
#
loop_
_entity.id
_entity.type
_entity.pdbx_description
1 polymer ?
#
loop_
_entity_poly.entity_id
_entity_poly.type
_entity_poly.pdbx_seq_one_letter_code
_entity_poly.pdbx_strand_id
1 'polypeptide(L)'
;MRYMREALEKPALRDAVADLLHSTVLFLSQPGHPRGCFSVQTALACGVDAEPIQQAMVEWRRAGEEALRKRFVKARRAGELPNDISPADFARFIATVTAGLAVQAVNGASRDEMKRTADLVLKAIGLA
;
A
#
# COMPACT_ATOMS: atom_id res chain seq x y z
N MET A 1 0.68 0.30 -10.87
CA MET A 1 1.71 1.29 -10.50
C MET A 1 3.10 0.64 -10.62
N ARG A 2 4.03 1.31 -11.32
CA ARG A 2 5.36 0.74 -11.56
C ARG A 2 6.15 0.54 -10.27
N TYR A 3 6.15 1.53 -9.36
CA TYR A 3 6.89 1.44 -8.10
C TYR A 3 6.46 0.26 -7.22
N MET A 4 5.16 -0.07 -7.19
CA MET A 4 4.65 -1.22 -6.44
C MET A 4 5.24 -2.54 -6.98
N ARG A 5 5.25 -2.70 -8.30
CA ARG A 5 5.83 -3.88 -8.93
C ARG A 5 7.32 -3.99 -8.63
N GLU A 6 8.07 -2.91 -8.81
CA GLU A 6 9.51 -2.86 -8.52
C GLU A 6 9.82 -3.19 -7.06
N ALA A 7 9.02 -2.67 -6.12
CA ALA A 7 9.17 -3.01 -4.70
C ALA A 7 8.94 -4.50 -4.42
N LEU A 8 7.89 -5.08 -5.01
CA LEU A 8 7.55 -6.49 -4.78
C LEU A 8 8.56 -7.49 -5.42
N GLU A 9 9.37 -7.04 -6.36
CA GLU A 9 10.45 -7.82 -6.97
C GLU A 9 11.69 -7.93 -6.09
N LYS A 10 11.82 -7.12 -5.04
CA LYS A 10 12.95 -7.20 -4.11
C LYS A 10 13.05 -8.57 -3.42
N PRO A 11 14.27 -9.11 -3.28
CA PRO A 11 14.46 -10.48 -2.76
C PRO A 11 13.96 -10.64 -1.32
N ALA A 12 14.37 -9.75 -0.42
CA ALA A 12 14.00 -9.82 0.99
C ALA A 12 12.63 -9.17 1.23
N LEU A 13 11.80 -9.80 2.06
CA LEU A 13 10.49 -9.26 2.45
C LEU A 13 10.61 -7.88 3.09
N ARG A 14 11.59 -7.70 3.98
CA ARG A 14 11.88 -6.42 4.63
C ARG A 14 12.05 -5.30 3.61
N ASP A 15 12.90 -5.52 2.61
CA ASP A 15 13.20 -4.52 1.59
C ASP A 15 12.01 -4.26 0.67
N ALA A 16 11.24 -5.31 0.34
CA ALA A 16 10.03 -5.18 -0.46
C ALA A 16 8.98 -4.30 0.24
N VAL A 17 8.71 -4.55 1.52
CA VAL A 17 7.71 -3.78 2.27
C VAL A 17 8.20 -2.36 2.54
N ALA A 18 9.47 -2.18 2.91
CA ALA A 18 10.05 -0.86 3.15
C ALA A 18 10.01 0.00 1.88
N ASP A 19 10.45 -0.55 0.75
CA ASP A 19 10.43 0.16 -0.53
C ASP A 19 9.01 0.51 -0.97
N LEU A 20 8.07 -0.42 -0.80
CA LEU A 20 6.67 -0.16 -1.11
C LEU A 20 6.09 1.02 -0.31
N LEU A 21 6.30 1.03 1.00
CA LEU A 21 5.77 2.09 1.87
C LEU A 21 6.45 3.43 1.59
N HIS A 22 7.77 3.47 1.47
CA HIS A 22 8.51 4.71 1.18
C HIS A 22 8.20 5.25 -0.22
N SER A 23 8.12 4.38 -1.23
CA SER A 23 7.73 4.78 -2.58
C SER A 23 6.28 5.28 -2.65
N THR A 24 5.38 4.72 -1.84
CA THR A 24 4.02 5.23 -1.68
C THR A 24 4.03 6.65 -1.12
N VAL A 25 4.82 6.91 -0.08
CA VAL A 25 4.96 8.27 0.49
C VAL A 25 5.49 9.25 -0.54
N LEU A 26 6.51 8.87 -1.30
CA LEU A 26 7.07 9.70 -2.37
C LEU A 26 6.03 10.01 -3.45
N PHE A 27 5.30 9.00 -3.90
CA PHE A 27 4.23 9.16 -4.90
C PHE A 27 3.13 10.12 -4.43
N LEU A 28 2.66 9.94 -3.19
CA LEU A 28 1.58 10.75 -2.61
C LEU A 28 1.98 12.19 -2.32
N SER A 29 3.27 12.48 -2.19
CA SER A 29 3.81 13.80 -1.84
C SER A 29 4.55 14.48 -2.99
N GLN A 30 4.38 14.00 -4.23
CA GLN A 30 5.02 14.62 -5.41
C GLN A 30 4.53 16.07 -5.61
N PRO A 31 5.44 17.03 -5.82
CA PRO A 31 5.07 18.40 -6.16
C PRO A 31 4.30 18.46 -7.49
N GLY A 32 3.27 19.30 -7.56
CA GLY A 32 2.49 19.51 -8.79
C GLY A 32 1.45 18.44 -9.11
N HIS A 33 1.34 17.39 -8.29
CA HIS A 33 0.29 16.38 -8.40
C HIS A 33 -0.80 16.62 -7.35
N PRO A 34 -2.08 16.28 -7.66
CA PRO A 34 -3.15 16.27 -6.67
C PRO A 34 -2.76 15.38 -5.49
N ARG A 35 -3.00 15.85 -4.27
CA ARG A 35 -2.73 15.06 -3.07
C ARG A 35 -3.66 13.87 -2.99
N GLY A 36 -3.13 12.73 -2.58
CA GLY A 36 -3.89 11.49 -2.38
C GLY A 36 -3.85 10.55 -3.58
N CYS A 37 -4.66 9.51 -3.50
CA CYS A 37 -4.78 8.47 -4.52
C CYS A 37 -6.21 8.47 -5.07
N PHE A 38 -6.35 8.56 -6.38
CA PHE A 38 -7.65 8.54 -7.04
C PHE A 38 -8.47 7.29 -6.69
N SER A 39 -7.83 6.12 -6.61
CA SER A 39 -8.50 4.87 -6.25
C SER A 39 -9.05 4.85 -4.82
N VAL A 40 -8.44 5.58 -3.90
CA VAL A 40 -8.92 5.72 -2.52
C VAL A 40 -10.04 6.75 -2.45
N GLN A 41 -9.90 7.89 -3.14
CA GLN A 41 -10.92 8.93 -3.17
C GLN A 41 -12.22 8.43 -3.80
N THR A 42 -12.15 7.66 -4.88
CA THR A 42 -13.33 7.06 -5.50
C THR A 42 -14.00 5.99 -4.66
N ALA A 43 -13.28 5.37 -3.72
CA ALA A 43 -13.90 4.43 -2.77
C ALA A 43 -14.86 5.13 -1.79
N LEU A 44 -14.63 6.42 -1.53
CA LEU A 44 -15.39 7.23 -0.58
C LEU A 44 -16.43 8.13 -1.26
N ALA A 45 -16.31 8.36 -2.57
CA ALA A 45 -17.23 9.18 -3.34
C ALA A 45 -18.34 8.30 -3.95
N CYS A 46 -19.58 8.46 -3.48
CA CYS A 46 -20.75 7.71 -3.94
C CYS A 46 -21.68 8.63 -4.72
N GLY A 47 -21.70 8.50 -6.06
CA GLY A 47 -22.74 9.00 -6.93
C GLY A 47 -23.26 7.86 -7.81
N VAL A 48 -24.55 7.80 -8.07
CA VAL A 48 -25.19 6.72 -8.86
C VAL A 48 -24.56 6.61 -10.26
N ASP A 49 -24.14 7.73 -10.83
CA ASP A 49 -23.52 7.81 -12.17
C ASP A 49 -22.04 7.38 -12.19
N ALA A 50 -21.42 7.16 -11.00
CA ALA A 50 -20.02 6.77 -10.87
C ALA A 50 -19.83 5.26 -10.67
N GLU A 51 -20.89 4.46 -10.67
CA GLU A 51 -20.84 3.02 -10.38
C GLU A 51 -19.86 2.23 -11.27
N PRO A 52 -19.77 2.43 -12.61
CA PRO A 52 -18.79 1.74 -13.44
C PRO A 52 -17.35 2.10 -13.06
N ILE A 53 -17.07 3.35 -12.68
CA ILE A 53 -15.76 3.82 -12.25
C ILE A 53 -15.42 3.21 -10.89
N GLN A 54 -16.38 3.15 -9.98
CA GLN A 54 -16.20 2.51 -8.67
C GLN A 54 -15.85 1.02 -8.83
N GLN A 55 -16.56 0.28 -9.68
CA GLN A 55 -16.26 -1.14 -9.92
C GLN A 55 -14.86 -1.33 -10.50
N ALA A 56 -14.45 -0.54 -11.49
CA ALA A 56 -13.12 -0.58 -12.05
C ALA A 56 -12.05 -0.32 -10.99
N MET A 57 -12.27 0.62 -10.07
CA MET A 57 -11.35 0.93 -8.97
C MET A 57 -11.34 -0.17 -7.90
N VAL A 58 -12.47 -0.82 -7.62
CA VAL A 58 -12.52 -1.99 -6.73
C VAL A 58 -11.68 -3.12 -7.31
N GLU A 59 -11.83 -3.43 -8.59
CA GLU A 59 -11.06 -4.46 -9.27
C GLU A 59 -9.56 -4.14 -9.26
N TRP A 60 -9.21 -2.89 -9.51
CA TRP A 60 -7.83 -2.42 -9.49
C TRP A 60 -7.19 -2.56 -8.09
N ARG A 61 -7.92 -2.19 -7.01
CA ARG A 61 -7.45 -2.39 -5.63
C ARG A 61 -7.31 -3.87 -5.28
N ARG A 62 -8.27 -4.70 -5.70
CA ARG A 62 -8.20 -6.16 -5.50
C ARG A 62 -7.00 -6.78 -6.22
N ALA A 63 -6.71 -6.34 -7.44
CA ALA A 63 -5.53 -6.80 -8.17
C ALA A 63 -4.22 -6.41 -7.44
N GLY A 64 -4.16 -5.22 -6.86
CA GLY A 64 -3.03 -4.77 -6.04
C GLY A 64 -2.86 -5.61 -4.77
N GLU A 65 -3.94 -5.86 -4.05
CA GLU A 65 -3.94 -6.72 -2.85
C GLU A 65 -3.54 -8.17 -3.19
N GLU A 66 -4.01 -8.69 -4.33
CA GLU A 66 -3.64 -10.03 -4.80
C GLU A 66 -2.15 -10.13 -5.17
N ALA A 67 -1.56 -9.10 -5.76
CA ALA A 67 -0.13 -9.05 -6.02
C ALA A 67 0.69 -9.09 -4.70
N LEU A 68 0.25 -8.34 -3.69
CA LEU A 68 0.82 -8.40 -2.34
C LEU A 68 0.70 -9.80 -1.74
N ARG A 69 -0.48 -10.40 -1.81
CA ARG A 69 -0.72 -11.75 -1.28
C ARG A 69 0.21 -12.78 -1.91
N LYS A 70 0.37 -12.78 -3.23
CA LYS A 70 1.29 -13.67 -3.95
C LYS A 70 2.73 -13.49 -3.47
N ARG A 71 3.18 -12.25 -3.31
CA ARG A 71 4.53 -11.96 -2.80
C ARG A 71 4.71 -12.49 -1.38
N PHE A 72 3.70 -12.33 -0.52
CA PHE A 72 3.77 -12.77 0.88
C PHE A 72 3.63 -14.30 1.04
N VAL A 73 2.94 -14.99 0.14
CA VAL A 73 2.99 -16.44 0.07
C VAL A 73 4.42 -16.92 -0.22
N LYS A 74 5.11 -16.26 -1.15
CA LYS A 74 6.52 -16.55 -1.43
C LYS A 74 7.41 -16.29 -0.20
N ALA A 75 7.21 -15.19 0.50
CA ALA A 75 7.92 -14.87 1.74
C ALA A 75 7.67 -15.90 2.85
N ARG A 76 6.44 -16.39 2.99
CA ARG A 76 6.09 -17.45 3.91
C ARG A 76 6.88 -18.73 3.61
N ARG A 77 6.94 -19.15 2.36
CA ARG A 77 7.69 -20.33 1.94
C ARG A 77 9.19 -20.18 2.17
N ALA A 78 9.71 -18.96 2.09
CA ALA A 78 11.10 -18.64 2.37
C ALA A 78 11.40 -18.47 3.88
N GLY A 79 10.41 -18.60 4.75
CA GLY A 79 10.58 -18.42 6.20
C GLY A 79 10.71 -16.97 6.66
N GLU A 80 10.40 -15.99 5.80
CA GLU A 80 10.50 -14.55 6.11
C GLU A 80 9.26 -13.98 6.78
N LEU A 81 8.10 -14.65 6.63
CA LEU A 81 6.84 -14.27 7.25
C LEU A 81 6.52 -15.23 8.40
N PRO A 82 6.24 -14.74 9.63
CA PRO A 82 5.86 -15.59 10.76
C PRO A 82 4.69 -16.52 10.45
N ASN A 83 4.73 -17.73 10.99
CA ASN A 83 3.73 -18.78 10.68
C ASN A 83 2.31 -18.46 11.18
N ASP A 84 2.18 -17.60 12.17
CA ASP A 84 0.92 -17.12 12.74
C ASP A 84 0.30 -15.96 11.95
N ILE A 85 1.00 -15.41 10.94
CA ILE A 85 0.49 -14.35 10.09
C ILE A 85 0.07 -14.91 8.73
N SER A 86 -1.21 -14.81 8.39
CA SER A 86 -1.71 -15.18 7.06
C SER A 86 -1.17 -14.23 5.99
N PRO A 87 -0.64 -14.73 4.85
CA PRO A 87 -0.26 -13.89 3.72
C PRO A 87 -1.39 -13.01 3.20
N ALA A 88 -2.64 -13.50 3.22
CA ALA A 88 -3.81 -12.72 2.81
C ALA A 88 -4.10 -11.58 3.80
N ASP A 89 -4.04 -11.83 5.10
CA ASP A 89 -4.26 -10.81 6.12
C ASP A 89 -3.13 -9.77 6.13
N PHE A 90 -1.90 -10.20 5.92
CA PHE A 90 -0.76 -9.29 5.80
C PHE A 90 -0.86 -8.42 4.54
N ALA A 91 -1.32 -8.96 3.43
CA ALA A 91 -1.59 -8.20 2.22
C ALA A 91 -2.66 -7.13 2.45
N ARG A 92 -3.76 -7.49 3.11
CA ARG A 92 -4.82 -6.55 3.48
C ARG A 92 -4.33 -5.48 4.44
N PHE A 93 -3.52 -5.85 5.42
CA PHE A 93 -2.91 -4.91 6.36
C PHE A 93 -2.05 -3.86 5.62
N ILE A 94 -1.14 -4.29 4.75
CA ILE A 94 -0.30 -3.37 3.97
C ILE A 94 -1.13 -2.51 3.02
N ALA A 95 -2.15 -3.08 2.35
CA ALA A 95 -3.07 -2.31 1.53
C ALA A 95 -3.83 -1.25 2.34
N THR A 96 -4.24 -1.58 3.56
CA THR A 96 -4.89 -0.64 4.50
C THR A 96 -3.95 0.49 4.90
N VAL A 97 -2.68 0.19 5.20
CA VAL A 97 -1.67 1.21 5.52
C VAL A 97 -1.45 2.17 4.34
N THR A 98 -1.28 1.64 3.13
CA THR A 98 -1.09 2.48 1.94
C THR A 98 -2.30 3.35 1.63
N ALA A 99 -3.51 2.81 1.79
CA ALA A 99 -4.76 3.58 1.66
C ALA A 99 -4.87 4.67 2.73
N GLY A 100 -4.50 4.35 3.97
CA GLY A 100 -4.46 5.32 5.07
C GLY A 100 -3.47 6.47 4.81
N LEU A 101 -2.28 6.17 4.29
CA LEU A 101 -1.31 7.20 3.88
C LEU A 101 -1.89 8.11 2.79
N ALA A 102 -2.64 7.56 1.83
CA ALA A 102 -3.31 8.36 0.80
C ALA A 102 -4.35 9.33 1.39
N VAL A 103 -5.13 8.89 2.38
CA VAL A 103 -6.08 9.75 3.11
C VAL A 103 -5.33 10.83 3.89
N GLN A 104 -4.25 10.49 4.58
CA GLN A 104 -3.43 11.46 5.30
C GLN A 104 -2.83 12.51 4.37
N ALA A 105 -2.40 12.13 3.16
CA ALA A 105 -1.92 13.07 2.16
C ALA A 105 -3.01 14.10 1.75
N VAL A 106 -4.25 13.64 1.55
CA VAL A 106 -5.41 14.54 1.29
C VAL A 106 -5.65 15.49 2.46
N ASN A 107 -5.51 14.99 3.69
CA ASN A 107 -5.67 15.79 4.91
C ASN A 107 -4.50 16.76 5.17
N GLY A 108 -3.51 16.82 4.32
CA GLY A 108 -2.42 17.78 4.40
C GLY A 108 -1.17 17.29 5.14
N ALA A 109 -1.07 15.99 5.44
CA ALA A 109 0.15 15.43 6.03
C ALA A 109 1.36 15.69 5.13
N SER A 110 2.47 16.11 5.73
CA SER A 110 3.73 16.32 5.02
C SER A 110 4.39 14.99 4.64
N ARG A 111 5.34 15.04 3.71
CA ARG A 111 6.17 13.87 3.36
C ARG A 111 6.85 13.29 4.59
N ASP A 112 7.42 14.13 5.45
CA ASP A 112 8.14 13.68 6.65
C ASP A 112 7.21 13.04 7.68
N GLU A 113 5.99 13.55 7.85
CA GLU A 113 4.98 12.94 8.71
C GLU A 113 4.57 11.56 8.20
N MET A 114 4.28 11.44 6.91
CA MET A 114 3.93 10.16 6.29
C MET A 114 5.09 9.16 6.33
N LYS A 115 6.33 9.65 6.14
CA LYS A 115 7.53 8.81 6.25
C LYS A 115 7.70 8.24 7.65
N ARG A 116 7.55 9.07 8.69
CA ARG A 116 7.61 8.60 10.09
C ARG A 116 6.52 7.56 10.38
N THR A 117 5.32 7.73 9.81
CA THR A 117 4.25 6.72 9.92
C THR A 117 4.66 5.40 9.26
N ALA A 118 5.22 5.45 8.07
CA ALA A 118 5.73 4.26 7.37
C ALA A 118 6.84 3.56 8.17
N ASP A 119 7.78 4.31 8.71
CA ASP A 119 8.87 3.78 9.55
C ASP A 119 8.33 3.14 10.84
N LEU A 120 7.31 3.73 11.45
CA LEU A 120 6.64 3.17 12.63
C LEU A 120 5.93 1.85 12.31
N VAL A 121 5.28 1.75 11.16
CA VAL A 121 4.66 0.49 10.70
C VAL A 121 5.73 -0.60 10.56
N LEU A 122 6.85 -0.31 9.88
CA LEU A 122 7.95 -1.26 9.72
C LEU A 122 8.51 -1.74 11.06
N LYS A 123 8.67 -0.83 12.00
CA LYS A 123 9.11 -1.14 13.36
C LYS A 123 8.09 -2.03 14.09
N ALA A 124 6.81 -1.70 14.02
CA ALA A 124 5.75 -2.43 14.71
C ALA A 124 5.59 -3.87 14.22
N ILE A 125 5.84 -4.12 12.92
CA ILE A 125 5.76 -5.47 12.33
C ILE A 125 7.11 -6.20 12.31
N GLY A 126 8.14 -5.65 12.94
CA GLY A 126 9.46 -6.27 13.02
C GLY A 126 10.29 -6.26 11.74
N LEU A 127 9.98 -5.37 10.80
CA LEU A 127 10.70 -5.20 9.53
C LEU A 127 11.54 -3.91 9.45
N ALA A 128 11.71 -3.23 10.56
CA ALA A 128 12.54 -2.02 10.62
C ALA A 128 14.03 -2.33 10.48
#